data_195ae04aed91eb6c5fd6fac3fd8bc361
#
_entry.id   195ae04aed91eb6c5fd6fac3fd8bc361
#
_cell.length_a   1.000
_cell.length_b   1.000
_cell.length_c   1.000
_cell.angle_alpha   90.00
_cell.angle_beta   90.00
_cell.angle_gamma   90.00
#
_symmetry.space_group_name_H-M   'P 1'
#
loop_
_entity.id
_entity.type
_entity.pdbx_description
1 polymer ?
#
loop_
_entity_poly.entity_id
_entity_poly.type
_entity_poly.pdbx_seq_one_letter_code
_entity_poly.pdbx_strand_id
1 'polypeptide(L)'
;EEQRKIQSNILTTHGMKANKLINAWVAFVVACVQMLSDNGKIAFVLPAEILQVAYAEDLRLYLSNHLQKITLITFEELVFPNIEQEVVVFIGEKGGEEKGIRIFEMNNLDDFDTLDLSQNGFKKLQHVKEKWTKYFVSAKEMELINTIKTDKRFTRFSDYGLINVGITTGNNNYFSVTDEVCEMYDLEDVTLPLIGRSSHLHGVYFTSQDWDENRKGGKRARLIYFPDTPLEQYSEKHKEYIKLGEDSGEDKGYKCSIRDRWYIVPSVWVPDAFFLRRNNLYPKFVLNRCNAVSTDTTHRIKFYEGVDPELVLISYYNSISFAFTEICGRSYGGGVLEILPGEVGNIMLPKIQDLPPEKKNDIINRIDNIVRNNLDIELALDIGDQTIIDLLGIDSSWCKQCRKIWRKLQHRRLKRS
;
A
#
# COMPACT_ATOMS: atom_id res chain seq x y z
N GLU A 1 -27.01 -6.16 -14.53
CA GLU A 1 -27.58 -5.00 -13.80
C GLU A 1 -28.48 -5.46 -12.65
N GLU A 2 -29.34 -6.43 -12.86
CA GLU A 2 -30.26 -7.00 -11.86
C GLU A 2 -29.52 -7.62 -10.66
N GLN A 3 -28.49 -8.42 -10.89
CA GLN A 3 -27.65 -9.01 -9.83
C GLN A 3 -27.01 -7.94 -8.96
N ARG A 4 -26.57 -6.82 -9.53
CA ARG A 4 -26.01 -5.71 -8.75
C ARG A 4 -27.03 -5.01 -7.88
N LYS A 5 -28.28 -4.91 -8.33
CA LYS A 5 -29.38 -4.36 -7.53
C LYS A 5 -29.68 -5.26 -6.33
N ILE A 6 -29.72 -6.58 -6.54
CA ILE A 6 -29.93 -7.55 -5.45
C ILE A 6 -28.80 -7.44 -4.42
N GLN A 7 -27.54 -7.42 -4.85
CA GLN A 7 -26.39 -7.25 -3.97
C GLN A 7 -26.44 -5.94 -3.18
N SER A 8 -26.77 -4.84 -3.87
CA SER A 8 -26.91 -3.53 -3.24
C SER A 8 -28.01 -3.54 -2.17
N ASN A 9 -29.15 -4.14 -2.47
CA ASN A 9 -30.27 -4.25 -1.52
C ASN A 9 -29.88 -5.06 -0.28
N ILE A 10 -29.22 -6.20 -0.45
CA ILE A 10 -28.75 -7.03 0.69
C ILE A 10 -27.82 -6.20 1.59
N LEU A 11 -26.86 -5.49 1.03
CA LEU A 11 -25.91 -4.71 1.79
C LEU A 11 -26.55 -3.53 2.52
N THR A 12 -27.36 -2.74 1.81
CA THR A 12 -28.00 -1.53 2.37
C THR A 12 -29.02 -1.86 3.45
N THR A 13 -29.78 -2.95 3.28
CA THR A 13 -30.73 -3.42 4.30
C THR A 13 -30.05 -3.74 5.64
N HIS A 14 -28.77 -4.09 5.59
CA HIS A 14 -27.95 -4.39 6.78
C HIS A 14 -27.00 -3.25 7.19
N GLY A 15 -27.28 -2.03 6.74
CA GLY A 15 -26.53 -0.82 7.14
C GLY A 15 -25.14 -0.71 6.53
N MET A 16 -24.83 -1.52 5.52
CA MET A 16 -23.55 -1.48 4.81
C MET A 16 -23.62 -0.55 3.60
N LYS A 17 -22.52 0.12 3.30
CA LYS A 17 -22.40 0.93 2.10
C LYS A 17 -22.35 0.03 0.85
N ALA A 18 -23.25 0.25 -0.10
CA ALA A 18 -23.19 -0.39 -1.40
C ALA A 18 -22.52 0.53 -2.40
N ASN A 19 -21.44 0.09 -3.04
CA ASN A 19 -20.79 0.77 -4.15
C ASN A 19 -20.43 -0.23 -5.26
N LYS A 20 -20.10 0.28 -6.45
CA LYS A 20 -19.81 -0.55 -7.63
C LYS A 20 -18.49 -1.37 -7.51
N LEU A 21 -17.67 -1.12 -6.47
CA LEU A 21 -16.38 -1.77 -6.26
C LEU A 21 -16.44 -2.93 -5.27
N ILE A 22 -17.61 -3.16 -4.63
CA ILE A 22 -17.77 -4.27 -3.68
C ILE A 22 -17.96 -5.57 -4.44
N ASN A 23 -17.14 -6.55 -4.11
CA ASN A 23 -17.21 -7.88 -4.69
C ASN A 23 -18.50 -8.63 -4.27
N ALA A 24 -19.04 -9.43 -5.18
CA ALA A 24 -20.29 -10.16 -5.00
C ALA A 24 -20.28 -11.10 -3.78
N TRP A 25 -19.13 -11.69 -3.42
CA TRP A 25 -19.01 -12.60 -2.29
C TRP A 25 -19.40 -11.93 -0.95
N VAL A 26 -19.23 -10.60 -0.82
CA VAL A 26 -19.63 -9.87 0.40
C VAL A 26 -21.13 -9.98 0.66
N ALA A 27 -21.95 -9.71 -0.36
CA ALA A 27 -23.41 -9.84 -0.23
C ALA A 27 -23.85 -11.29 -0.01
N PHE A 28 -23.16 -12.24 -0.64
CA PHE A 28 -23.40 -13.67 -0.45
C PHE A 28 -23.18 -14.11 1.01
N VAL A 29 -22.06 -13.71 1.63
CA VAL A 29 -21.77 -14.00 3.04
C VAL A 29 -22.83 -13.42 3.96
N VAL A 30 -23.25 -12.18 3.73
CA VAL A 30 -24.30 -11.51 4.52
C VAL A 30 -25.61 -12.30 4.44
N ALA A 31 -26.06 -12.66 3.22
CA ALA A 31 -27.27 -13.42 3.02
C ALA A 31 -27.24 -14.79 3.74
N CYS A 32 -26.12 -15.50 3.64
CA CYS A 32 -25.96 -16.79 4.30
C CYS A 32 -25.98 -16.69 5.85
N VAL A 33 -25.34 -15.66 6.41
CA VAL A 33 -25.36 -15.43 7.87
C VAL A 33 -26.78 -15.11 8.36
N GLN A 34 -27.59 -14.43 7.56
CA GLN A 34 -29.02 -14.18 7.90
C GLN A 34 -29.86 -15.46 7.98
N MET A 35 -29.54 -16.43 7.15
CA MET A 35 -30.26 -17.72 7.14
C MET A 35 -29.86 -18.69 8.26
N LEU A 36 -28.82 -18.36 9.05
CA LEU A 36 -28.41 -19.19 10.17
C LEU A 36 -29.46 -19.20 11.30
N SER A 37 -29.78 -20.39 11.79
CA SER A 37 -30.50 -20.57 13.07
C SER A 37 -29.66 -20.07 14.24
N ASP A 38 -30.26 -19.95 15.43
CA ASP A 38 -29.61 -19.35 16.61
C ASP A 38 -28.34 -20.09 17.06
N ASN A 39 -28.24 -21.41 16.82
CA ASN A 39 -27.02 -22.18 17.09
C ASN A 39 -26.34 -22.65 15.78
N GLY A 40 -26.65 -21.99 14.68
CA GLY A 40 -26.13 -22.34 13.36
C GLY A 40 -24.64 -22.09 13.22
N LYS A 41 -24.00 -22.90 12.41
CA LYS A 41 -22.60 -22.77 12.00
C LYS A 41 -22.51 -22.61 10.50
N ILE A 42 -21.52 -21.86 10.06
CA ILE A 42 -21.26 -21.61 8.64
C ILE A 42 -19.76 -21.69 8.36
N ALA A 43 -19.42 -22.24 7.22
CA ALA A 43 -18.03 -22.30 6.78
C ALA A 43 -17.93 -21.84 5.33
N PHE A 44 -16.91 -21.04 5.03
CA PHE A 44 -16.61 -20.53 3.70
C PHE A 44 -15.12 -20.60 3.38
N VAL A 45 -14.80 -20.78 2.13
CA VAL A 45 -13.50 -20.38 1.58
C VAL A 45 -13.68 -18.98 0.97
N LEU A 46 -13.05 -17.99 1.57
CA LEU A 46 -13.18 -16.59 1.18
C LEU A 46 -11.83 -16.04 0.72
N PRO A 47 -11.82 -14.99 -0.15
CA PRO A 47 -10.61 -14.24 -0.41
C PRO A 47 -10.03 -13.67 0.90
N ALA A 48 -8.71 -13.76 1.09
CA ALA A 48 -8.03 -13.20 2.25
C ALA A 48 -8.18 -11.66 2.36
N GLU A 49 -8.68 -11.02 1.31
CA GLU A 49 -9.14 -9.63 1.30
C GLU A 49 -10.08 -9.30 2.48
N ILE A 50 -10.90 -10.26 2.94
CA ILE A 50 -11.76 -10.07 4.11
C ILE A 50 -10.98 -9.57 5.33
N LEU A 51 -9.71 -9.94 5.45
CA LEU A 51 -8.88 -9.58 6.60
C LEU A 51 -8.42 -8.12 6.57
N GLN A 52 -8.31 -7.48 5.39
CA GLN A 52 -7.51 -6.28 5.25
C GLN A 52 -8.11 -5.17 4.39
N VAL A 53 -8.99 -5.46 3.41
CA VAL A 53 -9.46 -4.42 2.49
C VAL A 53 -10.51 -3.50 3.13
N ALA A 54 -10.52 -2.24 2.69
CA ALA A 54 -11.42 -1.22 3.23
C ALA A 54 -12.89 -1.52 2.94
N TYR A 55 -13.23 -2.04 1.75
CA TYR A 55 -14.63 -2.34 1.42
C TYR A 55 -15.21 -3.49 2.26
N ALA A 56 -14.37 -4.35 2.85
CA ALA A 56 -14.82 -5.42 3.77
C ALA A 56 -14.93 -4.94 5.24
N GLU A 57 -14.72 -3.68 5.51
CA GLU A 57 -14.82 -3.09 6.85
C GLU A 57 -16.22 -3.25 7.46
N ASP A 58 -17.24 -2.87 6.68
CA ASP A 58 -18.64 -3.03 7.09
C ASP A 58 -19.01 -4.50 7.26
N LEU A 59 -18.48 -5.39 6.41
CA LEU A 59 -18.69 -6.84 6.54
C LEU A 59 -18.06 -7.38 7.84
N ARG A 60 -16.83 -6.99 8.16
CA ARG A 60 -16.17 -7.42 9.42
C ARG A 60 -16.98 -6.97 10.64
N LEU A 61 -17.49 -5.74 10.63
CA LEU A 61 -18.36 -5.23 11.69
C LEU A 61 -19.65 -6.04 11.76
N TYR A 62 -20.30 -6.29 10.62
CA TYR A 62 -21.51 -7.10 10.53
C TYR A 62 -21.30 -8.50 11.11
N LEU A 63 -20.25 -9.21 10.67
CA LEU A 63 -19.92 -10.54 11.17
C LEU A 63 -19.65 -10.53 12.69
N SER A 64 -18.94 -9.52 13.17
CA SER A 64 -18.65 -9.36 14.62
C SER A 64 -19.90 -9.14 15.45
N ASN A 65 -20.95 -8.57 14.89
CA ASN A 65 -22.21 -8.31 15.59
C ASN A 65 -23.15 -9.51 15.54
N HIS A 66 -23.12 -10.33 14.47
CA HIS A 66 -24.07 -11.41 14.24
C HIS A 66 -23.53 -12.80 14.61
N LEU A 67 -22.21 -12.96 14.74
CA LEU A 67 -21.58 -14.23 15.12
C LEU A 67 -20.95 -14.13 16.50
N GLN A 68 -21.08 -15.20 17.26
CA GLN A 68 -20.49 -15.31 18.60
C GLN A 68 -19.04 -15.76 18.52
N LYS A 69 -18.75 -16.74 17.68
CA LYS A 69 -17.40 -17.26 17.47
C LYS A 69 -16.99 -17.15 15.99
N ILE A 70 -15.78 -16.68 15.77
CA ILE A 70 -15.17 -16.64 14.43
C ILE A 70 -13.85 -17.39 14.49
N THR A 71 -13.69 -18.38 13.62
CA THR A 71 -12.42 -19.07 13.43
C THR A 71 -11.93 -18.78 12.01
N LEU A 72 -10.70 -18.33 11.88
CA LEU A 72 -10.03 -18.10 10.60
C LEU A 72 -8.87 -19.10 10.48
N ILE A 73 -8.79 -19.79 9.35
CA ILE A 73 -7.66 -20.64 9.01
C ILE A 73 -7.02 -20.05 7.76
N THR A 74 -5.75 -19.68 7.87
CA THR A 74 -4.96 -19.06 6.80
C THR A 74 -3.82 -20.00 6.42
N PHE A 75 -3.30 -19.83 5.21
CA PHE A 75 -2.26 -20.70 4.67
C PHE A 75 -1.01 -19.88 4.38
N GLU A 76 0.17 -20.50 4.56
CA GLU A 76 1.44 -19.91 4.17
C GLU A 76 1.68 -20.06 2.65
N GLU A 77 1.17 -21.11 2.04
CA GLU A 77 1.23 -21.37 0.59
C GLU A 77 -0.10 -21.05 -0.10
N LEU A 78 -0.06 -20.84 -1.42
CA LEU A 78 -1.29 -20.70 -2.21
C LEU A 78 -2.01 -22.05 -2.30
N VAL A 79 -3.25 -22.09 -1.84
CA VAL A 79 -4.07 -23.31 -1.76
C VAL A 79 -4.52 -23.79 -3.14
N PHE A 80 -4.77 -22.85 -4.06
CA PHE A 80 -5.26 -23.20 -5.39
C PHE A 80 -4.16 -23.03 -6.44
N PRO A 81 -3.69 -24.13 -7.08
CA PRO A 81 -2.78 -24.03 -8.21
C PRO A 81 -3.39 -23.12 -9.31
N ASN A 82 -2.64 -22.23 -9.88
CA ASN A 82 -3.05 -21.31 -10.95
C ASN A 82 -3.96 -20.14 -10.52
N ILE A 83 -4.21 -19.93 -9.25
CA ILE A 83 -4.93 -18.73 -8.75
C ILE A 83 -4.01 -17.98 -7.80
N GLU A 84 -3.51 -16.84 -8.23
CA GLU A 84 -2.65 -15.95 -7.42
C GLU A 84 -3.44 -15.19 -6.33
N GLN A 85 -4.52 -15.81 -5.82
CA GLN A 85 -5.36 -15.19 -4.79
C GLN A 85 -5.25 -15.97 -3.48
N GLU A 86 -4.83 -15.29 -2.44
CA GLU A 86 -4.86 -15.81 -1.09
C GLU A 86 -6.30 -16.06 -0.65
N VAL A 87 -6.51 -17.20 0.04
CA VAL A 87 -7.80 -17.54 0.62
C VAL A 87 -7.69 -17.76 2.13
N VAL A 88 -8.82 -17.67 2.79
CA VAL A 88 -8.99 -17.99 4.20
C VAL A 88 -10.22 -18.92 4.36
N VAL A 89 -10.08 -19.96 5.15
CA VAL A 89 -11.27 -20.69 5.61
C VAL A 89 -11.84 -19.91 6.79
N PHE A 90 -13.06 -19.45 6.60
CA PHE A 90 -13.84 -18.71 7.59
C PHE A 90 -14.89 -19.67 8.19
N ILE A 91 -14.90 -19.82 9.50
CA ILE A 91 -15.92 -20.55 10.23
C ILE A 91 -16.59 -19.60 11.20
N GLY A 92 -17.91 -19.46 11.11
CA GLY A 92 -18.73 -18.62 11.97
C GLY A 92 -19.75 -19.43 12.75
N GLU A 93 -19.91 -19.13 14.02
CA GLU A 93 -20.90 -19.76 14.90
C GLU A 93 -21.79 -18.67 15.54
N LYS A 94 -23.12 -18.83 15.41
CA LYS A 94 -24.08 -17.82 15.90
C LYS A 94 -24.39 -17.97 17.39
N GLY A 95 -24.35 -19.15 17.93
CA GLY A 95 -24.64 -19.44 19.34
C GLY A 95 -23.38 -19.67 20.18
N GLY A 96 -23.58 -19.74 21.52
CA GLY A 96 -22.56 -20.05 22.50
C GLY A 96 -22.31 -18.89 23.49
N GLU A 97 -21.73 -19.22 24.64
CA GLU A 97 -21.50 -18.25 25.74
C GLU A 97 -20.26 -17.40 25.50
N GLU A 98 -19.22 -17.95 24.84
CA GLU A 98 -17.95 -17.31 24.62
C GLU A 98 -17.95 -16.54 23.28
N LYS A 99 -17.68 -15.21 23.34
CA LYS A 99 -17.58 -14.37 22.16
C LYS A 99 -16.13 -14.07 21.82
N GLY A 100 -15.72 -14.37 20.56
CA GLY A 100 -14.35 -14.10 20.19
C GLY A 100 -13.97 -14.51 18.77
N ILE A 101 -12.71 -14.27 18.45
CA ILE A 101 -12.06 -14.67 17.21
C ILE A 101 -10.78 -15.43 17.52
N ARG A 102 -10.50 -16.47 16.74
CA ARG A 102 -9.22 -17.19 16.77
C ARG A 102 -8.71 -17.43 15.37
N ILE A 103 -7.39 -17.53 15.23
CA ILE A 103 -6.73 -17.75 13.96
C ILE A 103 -5.77 -18.92 14.08
N PHE A 104 -5.78 -19.75 13.05
CA PHE A 104 -4.81 -20.81 12.80
C PHE A 104 -4.03 -20.46 11.53
N GLU A 105 -2.73 -20.64 11.55
CA GLU A 105 -1.86 -20.55 10.37
C GLU A 105 -1.36 -21.96 10.05
N MET A 106 -1.57 -22.38 8.82
CA MET A 106 -1.17 -23.69 8.29
C MET A 106 -0.19 -23.46 7.14
N ASN A 107 0.72 -24.41 6.89
CA ASN A 107 1.61 -24.28 5.74
C ASN A 107 0.81 -24.49 4.44
N ASN A 108 0.08 -25.60 4.35
CA ASN A 108 -0.73 -25.99 3.19
C ASN A 108 -1.96 -26.78 3.61
N LEU A 109 -2.63 -27.42 2.65
CA LEU A 109 -3.86 -28.21 2.90
C LEU A 109 -3.60 -29.51 3.66
N ASP A 110 -2.42 -30.11 3.56
CA ASP A 110 -2.11 -31.38 4.21
C ASP A 110 -2.12 -31.23 5.74
N ASP A 111 -1.87 -30.04 6.25
CA ASP A 111 -1.94 -29.75 7.68
C ASP A 111 -3.37 -29.82 8.26
N PHE A 112 -4.41 -29.87 7.41
CA PHE A 112 -5.81 -29.99 7.88
C PHE A 112 -6.07 -31.26 8.67
N ASP A 113 -5.45 -32.38 8.30
CA ASP A 113 -5.65 -33.68 8.96
C ASP A 113 -5.13 -33.67 10.39
N THR A 114 -4.22 -32.77 10.72
CA THR A 114 -3.61 -32.61 12.05
C THR A 114 -4.14 -31.41 12.83
N LEU A 115 -5.07 -30.65 12.23
CA LEU A 115 -5.58 -29.41 12.83
C LEU A 115 -6.46 -29.70 14.06
N ASP A 116 -5.95 -29.36 15.22
CA ASP A 116 -6.72 -29.35 16.45
C ASP A 116 -7.21 -27.95 16.78
N LEU A 117 -8.49 -27.70 16.55
CA LEU A 117 -9.13 -26.41 16.83
C LEU A 117 -9.15 -26.04 18.32
N SER A 118 -8.86 -26.96 19.24
CA SER A 118 -8.83 -26.69 20.68
C SER A 118 -7.53 -25.98 21.13
N GLN A 119 -6.47 -26.03 20.33
CA GLN A 119 -5.14 -25.50 20.71
C GLN A 119 -5.11 -23.97 20.87
N ASN A 120 -5.97 -23.23 20.16
CA ASN A 120 -6.02 -21.77 20.22
C ASN A 120 -7.32 -21.29 20.88
N GLY A 121 -7.21 -20.60 21.99
CA GLY A 121 -8.33 -19.93 22.62
C GLY A 121 -8.85 -18.73 21.81
N PHE A 122 -10.11 -18.38 22.05
CA PHE A 122 -10.70 -17.19 21.44
C PHE A 122 -10.14 -15.91 22.05
N LYS A 123 -9.64 -15.02 21.19
CA LYS A 123 -9.28 -13.64 21.59
C LYS A 123 -10.54 -12.81 21.56
N LYS A 124 -10.65 -11.86 22.51
CA LYS A 124 -11.78 -10.92 22.54
C LYS A 124 -11.88 -10.20 21.19
N LEU A 125 -13.04 -10.34 20.57
CA LEU A 125 -13.35 -9.61 19.35
C LEU A 125 -13.55 -8.13 19.73
N GLN A 126 -12.56 -7.31 19.48
CA GLN A 126 -12.69 -5.87 19.68
C GLN A 126 -13.46 -5.32 18.47
N HIS A 127 -14.58 -4.67 18.77
CA HIS A 127 -15.47 -4.07 17.78
C HIS A 127 -14.74 -3.05 16.98
N VAL A 128 -14.33 -3.39 15.80
CA VAL A 128 -13.83 -2.32 14.99
C VAL A 128 -13.84 -2.66 13.54
N LYS A 129 -14.15 -1.68 12.79
CA LYS A 129 -13.86 -1.49 11.39
C LYS A 129 -12.37 -1.74 11.02
N GLU A 130 -11.53 -2.14 11.96
CA GLU A 130 -10.10 -2.37 11.78
C GLU A 130 -9.82 -3.68 11.02
N LYS A 131 -8.64 -3.73 10.41
CA LYS A 131 -8.16 -4.92 9.73
C LYS A 131 -8.01 -6.09 10.69
N TRP A 132 -8.48 -7.27 10.31
CA TRP A 132 -8.29 -8.49 11.08
C TRP A 132 -6.85 -9.04 10.99
N THR A 133 -6.03 -8.50 10.13
CA THR A 133 -4.58 -8.80 10.11
C THR A 133 -3.90 -8.52 11.46
N LYS A 134 -4.47 -7.65 12.30
CA LYS A 134 -4.01 -7.42 13.68
C LYS A 134 -4.00 -8.68 14.55
N TYR A 135 -4.82 -9.66 14.24
CA TYR A 135 -4.88 -10.90 15.03
C TYR A 135 -3.73 -11.88 14.74
N PHE A 136 -2.90 -11.60 13.71
CA PHE A 136 -1.64 -12.33 13.48
C PHE A 136 -0.53 -11.93 14.46
N VAL A 137 -0.68 -10.80 15.13
CA VAL A 137 0.24 -10.38 16.19
C VAL A 137 -0.27 -10.83 17.56
N SER A 138 0.64 -11.11 18.49
CA SER A 138 0.30 -11.50 19.86
C SER A 138 -0.37 -10.36 20.64
N ALA A 139 -1.01 -10.68 21.77
CA ALA A 139 -1.61 -9.66 22.62
C ALA A 139 -0.58 -8.63 23.11
N LYS A 140 0.64 -9.06 23.46
CA LYS A 140 1.74 -8.17 23.89
C LYS A 140 2.22 -7.26 22.76
N GLU A 141 2.35 -7.80 21.54
CA GLU A 141 2.71 -7.02 20.36
C GLU A 141 1.63 -5.98 20.05
N MET A 142 0.35 -6.33 20.19
CA MET A 142 -0.76 -5.40 20.00
C MET A 142 -0.79 -4.31 21.08
N GLU A 143 -0.48 -4.64 22.33
CA GLU A 143 -0.36 -3.66 23.41
C GLU A 143 0.73 -2.64 23.09
N LEU A 144 1.91 -3.09 22.64
CA LEU A 144 2.98 -2.19 22.20
C LEU A 144 2.53 -1.27 21.04
N ILE A 145 1.90 -1.82 20.01
CA ILE A 145 1.37 -1.03 18.88
C ILE A 145 0.39 0.05 19.35
N ASN A 146 -0.51 -0.28 20.29
CA ASN A 146 -1.46 0.68 20.85
C ASN A 146 -0.76 1.72 21.74
N THR A 147 0.27 1.34 22.50
CA THR A 147 1.09 2.26 23.29
C THR A 147 1.77 3.28 22.37
N ILE A 148 2.42 2.84 21.28
CA ILE A 148 3.07 3.73 20.31
C ILE A 148 2.07 4.69 19.67
N LYS A 149 0.86 4.23 19.31
CA LYS A 149 -0.19 5.09 18.73
C LYS A 149 -0.62 6.23 19.63
N THR A 150 -0.48 6.09 20.93
CA THR A 150 -0.89 7.09 21.94
C THR A 150 0.27 7.88 22.53
N ASP A 151 1.50 7.46 22.26
CA ASP A 151 2.70 8.13 22.77
C ASP A 151 2.96 9.44 22.02
N LYS A 152 3.12 10.54 22.75
CA LYS A 152 3.31 11.89 22.21
C LYS A 152 4.61 12.06 21.37
N ARG A 153 5.56 11.14 21.52
CA ARG A 153 6.81 11.12 20.74
C ARG A 153 6.60 10.65 19.31
N PHE A 154 5.43 10.16 18.98
CA PHE A 154 5.05 9.71 17.64
C PHE A 154 3.92 10.55 17.06
N THR A 155 3.84 10.54 15.73
CA THR A 155 2.74 11.15 14.98
C THR A 155 2.46 10.35 13.72
N ARG A 156 1.34 10.61 13.07
CA ARG A 156 1.00 9.95 11.80
C ARG A 156 1.77 10.57 10.65
N PHE A 157 2.07 9.80 9.64
CA PHE A 157 2.68 10.32 8.41
C PHE A 157 1.84 11.45 7.80
N SER A 158 0.50 11.33 7.83
CA SER A 158 -0.44 12.37 7.36
C SER A 158 -0.31 13.72 8.04
N ASP A 159 0.30 13.79 9.21
CA ASP A 159 0.51 15.04 9.94
C ASP A 159 1.68 15.86 9.34
N TYR A 160 2.49 15.26 8.48
CA TYR A 160 3.59 15.92 7.78
C TYR A 160 3.23 16.40 6.37
N GLY A 161 2.20 15.86 5.73
CA GLY A 161 1.89 16.26 4.35
C GLY A 161 0.70 15.53 3.74
N LEU A 162 0.32 15.99 2.56
CA LEU A 162 -0.71 15.39 1.73
C LEU A 162 -0.13 14.21 0.96
N ILE A 163 -0.86 13.10 0.93
CA ILE A 163 -0.48 11.88 0.22
C ILE A 163 -1.53 11.57 -0.84
N ASN A 164 -1.11 11.58 -2.10
CA ASN A 164 -2.00 11.35 -3.24
C ASN A 164 -1.48 10.23 -4.14
N VAL A 165 -2.38 9.61 -4.90
CA VAL A 165 -1.99 8.65 -5.93
C VAL A 165 -1.15 9.35 -7.00
N GLY A 166 -0.21 8.65 -7.62
CA GLY A 166 0.52 9.13 -8.78
C GLY A 166 -0.39 9.44 -9.98
N ILE A 167 0.18 10.00 -11.03
CA ILE A 167 -0.56 10.44 -12.21
C ILE A 167 -1.21 9.24 -12.90
N THR A 168 -2.50 9.37 -13.18
CA THR A 168 -3.24 8.40 -14.01
C THR A 168 -3.28 8.92 -15.44
N THR A 169 -2.39 8.40 -16.28
CA THR A 169 -2.24 8.85 -17.67
C THR A 169 -3.37 8.38 -18.60
N GLY A 170 -3.95 7.23 -18.31
CA GLY A 170 -4.89 6.53 -19.20
C GLY A 170 -4.21 5.37 -19.94
N ASN A 171 -3.04 5.60 -20.51
CA ASN A 171 -2.14 4.57 -21.01
C ASN A 171 -0.68 4.97 -20.79
N ASN A 172 -0.02 4.32 -19.83
CA ASN A 172 1.38 4.59 -19.54
C ASN A 172 2.31 4.28 -20.73
N ASN A 173 1.93 3.38 -21.64
CA ASN A 173 2.76 3.06 -22.81
C ASN A 173 2.84 4.21 -23.83
N TYR A 174 1.77 5.00 -23.93
CA TYR A 174 1.74 6.18 -24.80
C TYR A 174 2.33 7.41 -24.11
N PHE A 175 1.90 7.67 -22.87
CA PHE A 175 2.29 8.90 -22.14
C PHE A 175 3.66 8.84 -21.48
N SER A 176 4.30 7.66 -21.39
CA SER A 176 5.68 7.54 -20.90
C SER A 176 6.59 7.13 -22.06
N VAL A 177 7.59 7.94 -22.35
CA VAL A 177 8.46 7.77 -23.53
C VAL A 177 9.92 7.59 -23.16
N THR A 178 10.67 6.97 -24.08
CA THR A 178 12.14 6.91 -24.07
C THR A 178 12.72 8.16 -24.70
N ASP A 179 14.03 8.35 -24.55
CA ASP A 179 14.74 9.45 -25.23
C ASP A 179 14.64 9.33 -26.76
N GLU A 180 14.71 8.11 -27.32
CA GLU A 180 14.55 7.86 -28.77
C GLU A 180 13.21 8.38 -29.31
N VAL A 181 12.11 8.11 -28.62
CA VAL A 181 10.79 8.61 -29.02
C VAL A 181 10.71 10.13 -28.82
N CYS A 182 11.31 10.65 -27.77
CA CYS A 182 11.37 12.08 -27.50
C CYS A 182 12.10 12.83 -28.65
N GLU A 183 13.25 12.34 -29.08
CA GLU A 183 14.02 12.91 -30.17
C GLU A 183 13.28 12.76 -31.53
N MET A 184 12.66 11.60 -31.80
CA MET A 184 11.94 11.35 -33.06
C MET A 184 10.80 12.36 -33.31
N TYR A 185 10.09 12.74 -32.26
CA TYR A 185 8.93 13.62 -32.33
C TYR A 185 9.16 15.01 -31.72
N ASP A 186 10.42 15.34 -31.41
CA ASP A 186 10.83 16.66 -30.88
C ASP A 186 10.01 17.06 -29.61
N LEU A 187 9.92 16.11 -28.65
CA LEU A 187 9.04 16.25 -27.48
C LEU A 187 9.76 16.80 -26.21
N GLU A 188 11.00 17.28 -26.34
CA GLU A 188 11.82 17.71 -25.18
C GLU A 188 11.11 18.78 -24.33
N ASP A 189 10.52 19.77 -24.98
CA ASP A 189 9.85 20.91 -24.35
C ASP A 189 8.48 20.58 -23.76
N VAL A 190 7.91 19.41 -24.11
CA VAL A 190 6.61 18.95 -23.62
C VAL A 190 6.72 17.67 -22.80
N THR A 191 7.89 17.45 -22.17
CA THR A 191 8.09 16.29 -21.29
C THR A 191 8.59 16.71 -19.90
N LEU A 192 8.31 15.87 -18.90
CA LEU A 192 8.80 16.00 -17.54
C LEU A 192 9.57 14.74 -17.12
N PRO A 193 10.58 14.86 -16.23
CA PRO A 193 11.21 13.70 -15.61
C PRO A 193 10.19 12.79 -14.95
N LEU A 194 10.26 11.47 -15.23
CA LEU A 194 9.24 10.51 -14.82
C LEU A 194 9.81 9.32 -14.06
N ILE A 195 9.14 8.99 -12.96
CA ILE A 195 9.22 7.67 -12.32
C ILE A 195 8.03 6.84 -12.82
N GLY A 196 8.26 6.02 -13.84
CA GLY A 196 7.24 5.16 -14.45
C GLY A 196 7.14 3.77 -13.81
N ARG A 197 8.17 3.33 -13.11
CA ARG A 197 8.25 2.02 -12.43
C ARG A 197 9.05 2.11 -11.14
N SER A 198 8.81 1.17 -10.21
CA SER A 198 9.57 1.08 -8.94
C SER A 198 11.08 0.88 -9.16
N SER A 199 11.46 0.22 -10.25
CA SER A 199 12.86 0.01 -10.63
C SER A 199 13.61 1.28 -11.08
N HIS A 200 12.90 2.42 -11.20
CA HIS A 200 13.54 3.72 -11.45
C HIS A 200 14.11 4.36 -10.18
N LEU A 201 13.69 3.86 -9.00
CA LEU A 201 14.10 4.39 -7.70
C LEU A 201 15.23 3.53 -7.11
N HIS A 202 16.45 4.06 -7.13
CA HIS A 202 17.64 3.34 -6.68
C HIS A 202 17.88 3.51 -5.17
N GLY A 203 17.87 4.75 -4.67
CA GLY A 203 18.15 5.11 -3.27
C GLY A 203 16.94 5.69 -2.54
N VAL A 204 17.23 6.46 -1.48
CA VAL A 204 16.24 7.25 -0.73
C VAL A 204 16.13 8.69 -1.22
N TYR A 205 17.01 9.09 -2.13
CA TYR A 205 16.88 10.27 -2.98
C TYR A 205 16.65 9.84 -4.43
N PHE A 206 15.83 10.59 -5.16
CA PHE A 206 15.75 10.52 -6.61
C PHE A 206 16.37 11.81 -7.18
N THR A 207 17.57 11.67 -7.73
CA THR A 207 18.38 12.78 -8.21
C THR A 207 18.34 12.91 -9.75
N SER A 208 18.87 14.00 -10.29
CA SER A 208 19.05 14.17 -11.74
C SER A 208 19.96 13.09 -12.31
N GLN A 209 20.96 12.62 -11.55
CA GLN A 209 21.81 11.51 -11.99
C GLN A 209 21.02 10.20 -12.11
N ASP A 210 20.13 9.88 -11.14
CA ASP A 210 19.27 8.70 -11.20
C ASP A 210 18.34 8.76 -12.43
N TRP A 211 17.80 9.93 -12.73
CA TRP A 211 16.99 10.13 -13.92
C TRP A 211 17.79 9.94 -15.20
N ASP A 212 19.00 10.52 -15.28
CA ASP A 212 19.89 10.36 -16.43
C ASP A 212 20.30 8.90 -16.66
N GLU A 213 20.60 8.16 -15.60
CA GLU A 213 20.90 6.74 -15.67
C GLU A 213 19.67 5.94 -16.21
N ASN A 214 18.48 6.28 -15.75
CA ASN A 214 17.25 5.66 -16.25
C ASN A 214 17.02 5.94 -17.74
N ARG A 215 17.22 7.19 -18.21
CA ARG A 215 17.08 7.57 -19.63
C ARG A 215 18.10 6.85 -20.50
N LYS A 216 19.38 6.96 -20.14
CA LYS A 216 20.50 6.33 -20.88
C LYS A 216 20.37 4.80 -20.92
N GLY A 217 19.73 4.22 -19.91
CA GLY A 217 19.38 2.81 -19.85
C GLY A 217 18.17 2.42 -20.71
N GLY A 218 17.64 3.31 -21.55
CA GLY A 218 16.52 3.04 -22.45
C GLY A 218 15.17 2.91 -21.74
N LYS A 219 15.06 3.34 -20.47
CA LYS A 219 13.79 3.28 -19.74
C LYS A 219 12.87 4.43 -20.17
N ARG A 220 11.57 4.21 -20.09
CA ARG A 220 10.54 5.25 -20.28
C ARG A 220 10.54 6.18 -19.06
N ALA A 221 11.45 7.14 -19.08
CA ALA A 221 11.71 8.05 -17.95
C ALA A 221 11.25 9.50 -18.20
N ARG A 222 10.42 9.71 -19.23
CA ARG A 222 9.82 10.99 -19.56
C ARG A 222 8.30 10.86 -19.62
N LEU A 223 7.58 11.79 -18.98
CA LEU A 223 6.13 11.92 -19.10
C LEU A 223 5.81 12.95 -20.17
N ILE A 224 4.99 12.60 -21.14
CA ILE A 224 4.39 13.57 -22.06
C ILE A 224 3.43 14.46 -21.27
N TYR A 225 3.70 15.77 -21.34
CA TYR A 225 2.92 16.80 -20.68
C TYR A 225 2.69 17.98 -21.62
N PHE A 226 1.75 17.80 -22.55
CA PHE A 226 1.34 18.89 -23.43
C PHE A 226 0.69 20.02 -22.63
N PRO A 227 1.01 21.29 -22.92
CA PRO A 227 0.28 22.42 -22.37
C PRO A 227 -1.14 22.44 -22.90
N ASP A 228 -2.11 22.94 -22.10
CA ASP A 228 -3.51 22.98 -22.51
C ASP A 228 -3.78 24.16 -23.47
N THR A 229 -3.31 24.02 -24.71
CA THR A 229 -3.45 25.00 -25.79
C THR A 229 -4.18 24.40 -26.98
N PRO A 230 -4.74 25.21 -27.90
CA PRO A 230 -5.31 24.73 -29.14
C PRO A 230 -4.28 23.92 -29.98
N LEU A 231 -4.77 22.89 -30.71
CA LEU A 231 -3.92 21.97 -31.46
C LEU A 231 -3.05 22.70 -32.51
N GLU A 232 -3.55 23.80 -33.06
CA GLU A 232 -2.87 24.61 -34.08
C GLU A 232 -1.58 25.26 -33.55
N GLN A 233 -1.45 25.41 -32.24
CA GLN A 233 -0.27 26.03 -31.60
C GLN A 233 0.88 25.04 -31.38
N TYR A 234 0.65 23.75 -31.53
CA TYR A 234 1.70 22.75 -31.43
C TYR A 234 2.55 22.69 -32.71
N SER A 235 3.81 22.25 -32.55
CA SER A 235 4.68 21.97 -33.69
C SER A 235 4.11 20.83 -34.56
N GLU A 236 4.54 20.73 -35.80
CA GLU A 236 4.12 19.62 -36.68
C GLU A 236 4.49 18.26 -36.09
N LYS A 237 5.66 18.17 -35.44
CA LYS A 237 6.13 16.94 -34.78
C LYS A 237 5.26 16.54 -33.60
N HIS A 238 4.81 17.50 -32.80
CA HIS A 238 3.86 17.25 -31.71
C HIS A 238 2.51 16.75 -32.27
N LYS A 239 2.01 17.35 -33.34
CA LYS A 239 0.79 16.93 -34.03
C LYS A 239 0.93 15.52 -34.61
N GLU A 240 2.09 15.18 -35.19
CA GLU A 240 2.38 13.82 -35.66
C GLU A 240 2.29 12.80 -34.49
N TYR A 241 2.83 13.12 -33.31
CA TYR A 241 2.74 12.26 -32.14
C TYR A 241 1.32 12.11 -31.61
N ILE A 242 0.55 13.21 -31.54
CA ILE A 242 -0.87 13.18 -31.16
C ILE A 242 -1.67 12.31 -32.13
N LYS A 243 -1.44 12.48 -33.45
CA LYS A 243 -2.07 11.67 -34.48
C LYS A 243 -1.73 10.20 -34.37
N LEU A 244 -0.48 9.86 -34.05
CA LEU A 244 -0.07 8.47 -33.77
C LEU A 244 -0.94 7.86 -32.65
N GLY A 245 -1.26 8.63 -31.61
CA GLY A 245 -2.15 8.19 -30.53
C GLY A 245 -3.58 7.97 -31.02
N GLU A 246 -4.10 8.82 -31.87
CA GLU A 246 -5.43 8.65 -32.48
C GLU A 246 -5.49 7.42 -33.39
N ASP A 247 -4.49 7.25 -34.25
CA ASP A 247 -4.39 6.11 -35.16
C ASP A 247 -4.26 4.77 -34.41
N SER A 248 -3.62 4.77 -33.22
CA SER A 248 -3.55 3.62 -32.33
C SER A 248 -4.76 3.46 -31.38
N GLY A 249 -5.68 4.40 -31.37
CA GLY A 249 -6.92 4.34 -30.58
C GLY A 249 -6.76 4.72 -29.11
N GLU A 250 -5.70 5.44 -28.73
CA GLU A 250 -5.48 5.89 -27.36
C GLU A 250 -6.53 6.88 -26.89
N ASP A 251 -7.09 7.68 -27.79
CA ASP A 251 -8.19 8.60 -27.57
C ASP A 251 -9.48 7.91 -27.09
N LYS A 252 -9.67 6.64 -27.50
CA LYS A 252 -10.87 5.82 -27.20
C LYS A 252 -10.79 5.17 -25.81
N GLY A 253 -9.60 5.13 -25.18
CA GLY A 253 -9.44 4.62 -23.84
C GLY A 253 -10.30 5.38 -22.81
N TYR A 254 -10.97 4.68 -21.89
CA TYR A 254 -11.92 5.30 -20.95
C TYR A 254 -11.41 6.58 -20.27
N LYS A 255 -10.14 6.61 -19.85
CA LYS A 255 -9.56 7.78 -19.17
C LYS A 255 -9.25 8.93 -20.13
N CYS A 256 -8.93 8.63 -21.38
CA CYS A 256 -8.66 9.62 -22.41
C CYS A 256 -9.97 10.17 -22.98
N SER A 257 -10.94 9.30 -23.28
CA SER A 257 -12.22 9.69 -23.90
C SER A 257 -13.10 10.62 -23.06
N ILE A 258 -12.88 10.71 -21.75
CA ILE A 258 -13.62 11.63 -20.86
C ILE A 258 -12.96 13.00 -20.70
N ARG A 259 -11.81 13.25 -21.38
CA ARG A 259 -11.09 14.54 -21.35
C ARG A 259 -11.55 15.41 -22.52
N ASP A 260 -11.58 16.70 -22.33
CA ASP A 260 -11.88 17.66 -23.41
C ASP A 260 -10.86 17.54 -24.56
N ARG A 261 -9.59 17.38 -24.21
CA ARG A 261 -8.50 17.01 -25.12
C ARG A 261 -7.86 15.75 -24.57
N TRP A 262 -8.02 14.64 -25.28
CA TRP A 262 -7.65 13.31 -24.82
C TRP A 262 -6.15 13.20 -24.44
N TYR A 263 -5.27 13.96 -25.10
CA TYR A 263 -3.82 13.97 -24.91
C TYR A 263 -3.36 14.84 -23.75
N ILE A 264 -4.22 15.63 -23.14
CA ILE A 264 -3.88 16.43 -21.95
C ILE A 264 -3.99 15.56 -20.70
N VAL A 265 -2.86 15.36 -20.03
CA VAL A 265 -2.79 14.59 -18.79
C VAL A 265 -3.19 15.50 -17.61
N PRO A 266 -4.26 15.19 -16.88
CA PRO A 266 -4.72 16.02 -15.77
C PRO A 266 -3.90 15.84 -14.50
N SER A 267 -3.97 16.81 -13.59
CA SER A 267 -3.43 16.73 -12.22
C SER A 267 -1.91 16.46 -12.17
N VAL A 268 -1.16 17.02 -13.12
CA VAL A 268 0.30 16.94 -13.12
C VAL A 268 0.86 18.03 -12.20
N TRP A 269 1.62 17.61 -11.20
CA TRP A 269 2.35 18.47 -10.28
C TRP A 269 3.56 17.73 -9.71
N VAL A 270 4.62 18.48 -9.37
CA VAL A 270 5.87 17.92 -8.84
C VAL A 270 5.75 17.71 -7.33
N PRO A 271 5.84 16.47 -6.85
CA PRO A 271 5.83 16.17 -5.42
C PRO A 271 7.19 16.42 -4.77
N ASP A 272 7.19 16.59 -3.45
CA ASP A 272 8.41 16.68 -2.66
C ASP A 272 9.04 15.30 -2.40
N ALA A 273 8.19 14.25 -2.41
CA ALA A 273 8.62 12.87 -2.16
C ALA A 273 7.67 11.84 -2.77
N PHE A 274 8.16 10.61 -2.82
CA PHE A 274 7.45 9.43 -3.31
C PHE A 274 7.40 8.33 -2.25
N PHE A 275 6.27 7.63 -2.19
CA PHE A 275 6.13 6.39 -1.45
C PHE A 275 5.75 5.27 -2.42
N LEU A 276 6.49 4.17 -2.47
CA LEU A 276 6.16 3.07 -3.37
C LEU A 276 4.81 2.45 -3.01
N ARG A 277 3.91 2.37 -3.98
CA ARG A 277 2.59 1.75 -3.81
C ARG A 277 2.70 0.25 -3.59
N ARG A 278 3.59 -0.42 -4.33
CA ARG A 278 3.84 -1.87 -4.26
C ARG A 278 5.28 -2.13 -3.91
N ASN A 279 5.47 -2.87 -2.84
CA ASN A 279 6.77 -3.20 -2.27
C ASN A 279 6.91 -4.71 -2.17
N ASN A 280 8.12 -5.23 -2.35
CA ASN A 280 8.43 -6.64 -2.16
C ASN A 280 9.20 -6.85 -0.84
N LEU A 281 10.53 -6.78 -0.86
CA LEU A 281 11.34 -7.06 0.33
C LEU A 281 11.10 -6.05 1.46
N TYR A 282 11.02 -4.78 1.13
CA TYR A 282 10.77 -3.71 2.10
C TYR A 282 10.13 -2.48 1.43
N PRO A 283 9.43 -1.64 2.21
CA PRO A 283 8.84 -0.42 1.68
C PRO A 283 9.89 0.67 1.43
N LYS A 284 9.70 1.45 0.36
CA LYS A 284 10.56 2.59 0.04
C LYS A 284 9.82 3.92 0.13
N PHE A 285 10.43 4.85 0.86
CA PHE A 285 10.10 6.27 0.88
C PHE A 285 11.30 7.07 0.35
N VAL A 286 11.07 7.94 -0.65
CA VAL A 286 12.13 8.56 -1.45
C VAL A 286 11.87 10.04 -1.62
N LEU A 287 12.84 10.90 -1.34
CA LEU A 287 12.76 12.35 -1.58
C LEU A 287 13.06 12.68 -3.03
N ASN A 288 12.28 13.61 -3.59
CA ASN A 288 12.43 14.09 -4.96
C ASN A 288 13.46 15.22 -5.04
N ARG A 289 14.59 14.98 -5.70
CA ARG A 289 15.65 15.98 -5.94
C ARG A 289 15.87 16.22 -7.44
N CYS A 290 14.93 15.80 -8.29
CA CYS A 290 14.98 15.91 -9.73
C CYS A 290 13.76 16.64 -10.33
N ASN A 291 12.86 17.17 -9.51
CA ASN A 291 11.57 17.70 -9.95
C ASN A 291 10.78 16.69 -10.82
N ALA A 292 10.93 15.42 -10.54
CA ALA A 292 10.27 14.36 -11.27
C ALA A 292 8.79 14.25 -10.85
N VAL A 293 7.99 13.71 -11.76
CA VAL A 293 6.62 13.27 -11.52
C VAL A 293 6.56 11.75 -11.51
N SER A 294 5.43 11.16 -11.12
CA SER A 294 5.28 9.71 -11.13
C SER A 294 3.91 9.26 -11.61
N THR A 295 3.87 8.11 -12.26
CA THR A 295 2.62 7.38 -12.51
C THR A 295 2.07 6.78 -11.20
N ASP A 296 0.95 6.07 -11.27
CA ASP A 296 0.31 5.37 -10.15
C ASP A 296 1.14 4.24 -9.52
N THR A 297 2.37 4.06 -9.97
CA THR A 297 3.39 3.17 -9.37
C THR A 297 3.82 3.64 -7.97
N THR A 298 3.78 4.95 -7.73
CA THR A 298 4.08 5.55 -6.44
C THR A 298 2.96 6.48 -5.98
N HIS A 299 2.93 6.76 -4.69
CA HIS A 299 2.15 7.87 -4.13
C HIS A 299 3.02 9.12 -4.11
N ARG A 300 2.40 10.26 -4.40
CA ARG A 300 3.00 11.58 -4.39
C ARG A 300 2.76 12.24 -3.05
N ILE A 301 3.81 12.80 -2.45
CA ILE A 301 3.73 13.46 -1.15
C ILE A 301 4.07 14.94 -1.35
N LYS A 302 3.22 15.80 -0.79
CA LYS A 302 3.46 17.23 -0.66
C LYS A 302 3.49 17.58 0.83
N PHE A 303 4.66 17.99 1.33
CA PHE A 303 4.80 18.35 2.73
C PHE A 303 4.09 19.67 3.05
N TYR A 304 3.64 19.78 4.29
CA TYR A 304 3.11 21.04 4.78
C TYR A 304 4.23 22.05 4.99
N GLU A 305 3.86 23.34 5.02
CA GLU A 305 4.80 24.41 5.28
C GLU A 305 5.52 24.22 6.62
N GLY A 306 6.84 24.45 6.64
CA GLY A 306 7.67 24.28 7.83
C GLY A 306 8.12 22.85 8.15
N VAL A 307 7.68 21.85 7.38
CA VAL A 307 8.16 20.47 7.52
C VAL A 307 9.50 20.31 6.81
N ASP A 308 10.50 19.78 7.52
CA ASP A 308 11.79 19.36 6.93
C ASP A 308 11.65 17.94 6.35
N PRO A 309 11.68 17.77 5.00
CA PRO A 309 11.53 16.47 4.36
C PRO A 309 12.60 15.45 4.78
N GLU A 310 13.80 15.90 5.08
CA GLU A 310 14.92 15.05 5.46
C GLU A 310 14.75 14.47 6.87
N LEU A 311 14.19 15.25 7.80
CA LEU A 311 13.82 14.74 9.13
C LEU A 311 12.69 13.70 9.03
N VAL A 312 11.72 13.89 8.13
CA VAL A 312 10.67 12.89 7.88
C VAL A 312 11.27 11.60 7.28
N LEU A 313 12.26 11.72 6.39
CA LEU A 313 12.95 10.58 5.82
C LEU A 313 13.66 9.76 6.92
N ILE A 314 14.42 10.40 7.81
CA ILE A 314 15.08 9.75 8.94
C ILE A 314 14.04 9.11 9.88
N SER A 315 12.93 9.82 10.13
CA SER A 315 11.81 9.33 10.96
C SER A 315 11.11 8.10 10.37
N TYR A 316 11.29 7.82 9.09
CA TYR A 316 10.66 6.66 8.45
C TYR A 316 11.51 5.38 8.51
N TYR A 317 12.83 5.47 8.29
CA TYR A 317 13.72 4.30 8.19
C TYR A 317 14.13 3.76 9.57
N ASN A 318 13.15 3.22 10.32
CA ASN A 318 13.35 2.55 11.61
C ASN A 318 12.37 1.39 11.77
N SER A 319 12.62 0.52 12.74
CA SER A 319 11.82 -0.70 12.98
C SER A 319 10.37 -0.42 13.32
N ILE A 320 10.09 0.67 14.01
CA ILE A 320 8.71 1.03 14.42
C ILE A 320 7.89 1.40 13.18
N SER A 321 8.40 2.33 12.35
CA SER A 321 7.69 2.77 11.15
C SER A 321 7.53 1.64 10.12
N PHE A 322 8.50 0.72 10.02
CA PHE A 322 8.39 -0.45 9.16
C PHE A 322 7.34 -1.44 9.66
N ALA A 323 7.25 -1.68 10.97
CA ALA A 323 6.18 -2.51 11.54
C ALA A 323 4.79 -1.90 11.25
N PHE A 324 4.64 -0.58 11.42
CA PHE A 324 3.39 0.10 11.08
C PHE A 324 3.08 0.05 9.59
N THR A 325 4.08 0.07 8.72
CA THR A 325 3.87 -0.05 7.26
C THR A 325 3.28 -1.42 6.90
N GLU A 326 3.81 -2.51 7.44
CA GLU A 326 3.23 -3.86 7.22
C GLU A 326 1.81 -3.99 7.82
N ILE A 327 1.56 -3.41 9.00
CA ILE A 327 0.23 -3.44 9.63
C ILE A 327 -0.78 -2.62 8.83
N CYS A 328 -0.38 -1.46 8.33
CA CYS A 328 -1.25 -0.57 7.55
C CYS A 328 -1.46 -1.06 6.12
N GLY A 329 -0.46 -1.70 5.51
CA GLY A 329 -0.50 -2.19 4.15
C GLY A 329 -1.40 -3.42 3.95
N ARG A 330 -1.36 -3.95 2.74
CA ARG A 330 -2.12 -5.13 2.31
C ARG A 330 -1.17 -6.13 1.69
N SER A 331 -1.24 -7.38 2.14
CA SER A 331 -0.54 -8.49 1.49
C SER A 331 -1.34 -8.99 0.29
N TYR A 332 -0.67 -9.15 -0.83
CA TYR A 332 -1.20 -9.80 -2.03
C TYR A 332 -0.35 -11.02 -2.39
N GLY A 333 -0.88 -11.88 -3.25
CA GLY A 333 -0.13 -12.99 -3.84
C GLY A 333 1.19 -12.52 -4.48
N GLY A 334 2.19 -13.41 -4.56
CA GLY A 334 3.52 -13.06 -5.03
C GLY A 334 4.35 -12.22 -4.05
N GLY A 335 4.03 -12.21 -2.77
CA GLY A 335 4.80 -11.55 -1.73
C GLY A 335 4.75 -10.01 -1.76
N VAL A 336 3.78 -9.43 -2.47
CA VAL A 336 3.66 -7.98 -2.63
C VAL A 336 2.94 -7.34 -1.44
N LEU A 337 3.54 -6.30 -0.86
CA LEU A 337 2.89 -5.37 0.05
C LEU A 337 2.36 -4.19 -0.76
N GLU A 338 1.05 -4.08 -0.93
CA GLU A 338 0.43 -2.87 -1.45
C GLU A 338 0.00 -1.96 -0.30
N ILE A 339 0.23 -0.67 -0.45
CA ILE A 339 -0.20 0.33 0.52
C ILE A 339 -0.87 1.49 -0.23
N LEU A 340 -2.03 1.95 0.25
CA LEU A 340 -2.78 3.05 -0.34
C LEU A 340 -2.47 4.38 0.36
N PRO A 341 -2.80 5.55 -0.23
CA PRO A 341 -2.47 6.86 0.35
C PRO A 341 -2.95 7.03 1.80
N GLY A 342 -4.19 6.67 2.10
CA GLY A 342 -4.73 6.73 3.47
C GLY A 342 -4.06 5.76 4.44
N GLU A 343 -3.50 4.67 3.93
CA GLU A 343 -2.75 3.69 4.73
C GLU A 343 -1.33 4.19 5.02
N VAL A 344 -0.67 4.82 4.04
CA VAL A 344 0.61 5.55 4.27
C VAL A 344 0.40 6.62 5.34
N GLY A 345 -0.70 7.38 5.25
CA GLY A 345 -1.04 8.41 6.23
C GLY A 345 -1.17 7.91 7.67
N ASN A 346 -1.49 6.63 7.87
CA ASN A 346 -1.64 6.02 9.20
C ASN A 346 -0.34 5.41 9.77
N ILE A 347 0.76 5.42 9.02
CA ILE A 347 2.06 4.98 9.53
C ILE A 347 2.49 5.90 10.66
N MET A 348 2.89 5.33 11.79
CA MET A 348 3.44 6.10 12.91
C MET A 348 4.92 6.37 12.69
N LEU A 349 5.29 7.65 12.81
CA LEU A 349 6.66 8.14 12.70
C LEU A 349 7.10 8.76 14.03
N PRO A 350 8.33 8.51 14.48
CA PRO A 350 8.90 9.24 15.61
C PRO A 350 9.10 10.73 15.23
N LYS A 351 8.77 11.63 16.16
CA LYS A 351 8.86 13.09 15.97
C LYS A 351 10.29 13.59 16.17
N ILE A 352 11.12 13.48 15.16
CA ILE A 352 12.44 14.12 15.16
C ILE A 352 12.23 15.57 14.80
N GLN A 353 12.53 16.50 15.73
CA GLN A 353 12.28 17.92 15.57
C GLN A 353 13.47 18.68 15.02
N ASP A 354 14.68 18.29 15.41
CA ASP A 354 15.90 18.95 15.01
C ASP A 354 17.09 17.98 14.98
N LEU A 355 18.00 18.21 14.05
CA LEU A 355 19.30 17.55 13.93
C LEU A 355 20.30 18.50 13.32
N PRO A 356 21.55 18.58 13.84
CA PRO A 356 22.61 19.32 13.16
C PRO A 356 22.75 18.87 11.71
N PRO A 357 22.93 19.80 10.74
CA PRO A 357 22.99 19.46 9.32
C PRO A 357 23.99 18.36 8.96
N GLU A 358 25.17 18.38 9.60
CA GLU A 358 26.21 17.35 9.39
C GLU A 358 25.71 15.95 9.81
N LYS A 359 25.09 15.85 10.99
CA LYS A 359 24.55 14.58 11.50
C LYS A 359 23.37 14.08 10.66
N LYS A 360 22.50 15.01 10.23
CA LYS A 360 21.39 14.71 9.33
C LYS A 360 21.90 14.14 8.01
N ASN A 361 22.87 14.78 7.39
CA ASN A 361 23.49 14.34 6.14
C ASN A 361 24.18 12.99 6.30
N ASP A 362 24.94 12.76 7.38
CA ASP A 362 25.59 11.47 7.64
C ASP A 362 24.57 10.34 7.71
N ILE A 363 23.52 10.50 8.52
CA ILE A 363 22.47 9.49 8.67
C ILE A 363 21.85 9.14 7.32
N ILE A 364 21.45 10.16 6.53
CA ILE A 364 20.76 9.95 5.26
C ILE A 364 21.69 9.30 4.23
N ASN A 365 22.95 9.76 4.14
CA ASN A 365 23.92 9.19 3.21
C ASN A 365 24.18 7.69 3.51
N ARG A 366 24.25 7.32 4.78
CA ARG A 366 24.42 5.91 5.17
C ARG A 366 23.18 5.08 4.80
N ILE A 367 21.98 5.59 5.06
CA ILE A 367 20.73 4.93 4.66
C ILE A 367 20.66 4.84 3.12
N ASP A 368 20.95 5.92 2.39
CA ASP A 368 20.93 5.94 0.92
C ASP A 368 21.91 4.92 0.34
N ASN A 369 23.12 4.84 0.88
CA ASN A 369 24.13 3.86 0.46
C ASN A 369 23.64 2.41 0.62
N ILE A 370 22.96 2.10 1.74
CA ILE A 370 22.39 0.77 1.98
C ILE A 370 21.30 0.44 0.97
N VAL A 371 20.34 1.37 0.77
CA VAL A 371 19.22 1.16 -0.13
C VAL A 371 19.67 1.12 -1.59
N ARG A 372 20.57 2.01 -2.00
CA ARG A 372 21.09 2.14 -3.36
C ARG A 372 21.88 0.93 -3.82
N ASN A 373 22.66 0.37 -2.93
CA ASN A 373 23.49 -0.82 -3.21
C ASN A 373 22.81 -2.14 -2.88
N ASN A 374 21.51 -2.11 -2.56
CA ASN A 374 20.72 -3.30 -2.19
C ASN A 374 21.38 -4.14 -1.05
N LEU A 375 21.98 -3.47 -0.08
CA LEU A 375 22.50 -4.11 1.11
C LEU A 375 21.36 -4.54 2.03
N ASP A 376 21.68 -5.26 3.11
CA ASP A 376 20.66 -5.66 4.08
C ASP A 376 19.99 -4.43 4.69
N ILE A 377 18.68 -4.29 4.45
CA ILE A 377 17.88 -3.16 4.94
C ILE A 377 17.90 -3.05 6.48
N GLU A 378 18.18 -4.14 7.20
CA GLU A 378 18.28 -4.08 8.66
C GLU A 378 19.41 -3.14 9.11
N LEU A 379 20.46 -2.98 8.33
CA LEU A 379 21.51 -2.01 8.61
C LEU A 379 20.99 -0.56 8.62
N ALA A 380 20.05 -0.23 7.72
CA ALA A 380 19.39 1.06 7.71
C ALA A 380 18.44 1.22 8.90
N LEU A 381 17.73 0.16 9.27
CA LEU A 381 16.87 0.16 10.45
C LEU A 381 17.68 0.30 11.75
N ASP A 382 18.87 -0.28 11.83
CA ASP A 382 19.76 -0.11 13.00
C ASP A 382 20.19 1.34 13.18
N ILE A 383 20.51 2.03 12.06
CA ILE A 383 20.83 3.47 12.07
C ILE A 383 19.64 4.28 12.58
N GLY A 384 18.44 4.02 12.05
CA GLY A 384 17.23 4.72 12.45
C GLY A 384 16.81 4.42 13.89
N ASP A 385 16.86 3.15 14.31
CA ASP A 385 16.55 2.73 15.68
C ASP A 385 17.48 3.41 16.68
N GLN A 386 18.80 3.41 16.43
CA GLN A 386 19.75 4.10 17.29
C GLN A 386 19.49 5.60 17.34
N THR A 387 19.15 6.21 16.19
CA THR A 387 18.83 7.65 16.11
C THR A 387 17.64 8.02 17.00
N ILE A 388 16.55 7.25 16.96
CA ILE A 388 15.36 7.55 17.76
C ILE A 388 15.54 7.20 19.25
N ILE A 389 16.36 6.22 19.58
CA ILE A 389 16.74 5.92 20.96
C ILE A 389 17.51 7.11 21.55
N ASP A 390 18.52 7.59 20.83
CA ASP A 390 19.37 8.69 21.30
C ASP A 390 18.65 10.03 21.42
N LEU A 391 17.77 10.34 20.46
CA LEU A 391 17.10 11.64 20.39
C LEU A 391 15.81 11.73 21.22
N LEU A 392 15.07 10.64 21.26
CA LEU A 392 13.71 10.63 21.84
C LEU A 392 13.61 9.78 23.10
N GLY A 393 14.68 9.12 23.53
CA GLY A 393 14.67 8.22 24.68
C GLY A 393 13.70 7.06 24.51
N ILE A 394 13.55 6.56 23.27
CA ILE A 394 12.72 5.38 23.00
C ILE A 394 13.38 4.15 23.62
N ASP A 395 12.60 3.33 24.31
CA ASP A 395 13.10 2.06 24.84
C ASP A 395 13.55 1.16 23.68
N SER A 396 14.80 0.72 23.71
CA SER A 396 15.36 -0.17 22.69
C SER A 396 14.58 -1.48 22.54
N SER A 397 13.87 -1.90 23.57
CA SER A 397 12.98 -3.07 23.50
C SER A 397 11.81 -2.86 22.54
N TRP A 398 11.31 -1.63 22.36
CA TRP A 398 10.27 -1.30 21.41
C TRP A 398 10.75 -1.49 19.96
N CYS A 399 11.95 -0.99 19.65
CA CYS A 399 12.56 -1.19 18.32
C CYS A 399 12.73 -2.67 18.03
N LYS A 400 13.30 -3.44 18.98
CA LYS A 400 13.48 -4.89 18.84
C LYS A 400 12.17 -5.65 18.65
N GLN A 401 11.12 -5.30 19.38
CA GLN A 401 9.80 -5.93 19.24
C GLN A 401 9.14 -5.54 17.93
N CYS A 402 9.18 -4.27 17.52
CA CYS A 402 8.66 -3.81 16.24
C CYS A 402 9.41 -4.45 15.06
N ARG A 403 10.74 -4.65 15.15
CA ARG A 403 11.51 -5.40 14.15
C ARG A 403 10.99 -6.84 14.00
N LYS A 404 10.72 -7.52 15.12
CA LYS A 404 10.12 -8.87 15.09
C LYS A 404 8.74 -8.88 14.45
N ILE A 405 7.89 -7.88 14.76
CA ILE A 405 6.58 -7.73 14.13
C ILE A 405 6.72 -7.52 12.62
N TRP A 406 7.58 -6.59 12.19
CA TRP A 406 7.85 -6.34 10.78
C TRP A 406 8.30 -7.61 10.07
N ARG A 407 9.33 -8.29 10.60
CA ARG A 407 9.86 -9.53 10.01
C ARG A 407 8.81 -10.63 9.93
N LYS A 408 8.03 -10.82 10.98
CA LYS A 408 6.95 -11.81 11.02
C LYS A 408 5.93 -11.57 9.91
N LEU A 409 5.46 -10.34 9.75
CA LEU A 409 4.46 -9.99 8.75
C LEU A 409 5.04 -10.03 7.33
N GLN A 410 6.27 -9.52 7.13
CA GLN A 410 7.00 -9.61 5.88
C GLN A 410 7.21 -11.07 5.46
N HIS A 411 7.74 -11.91 6.36
CA HIS A 411 8.01 -13.31 6.09
C HIS A 411 6.74 -14.06 5.71
N ARG A 412 5.64 -13.78 6.43
CA ARG A 412 4.33 -14.36 6.14
C ARG A 412 3.87 -14.05 4.71
N ARG A 413 4.07 -12.83 4.20
CA ARG A 413 3.69 -12.52 2.82
C ARG A 413 4.70 -13.04 1.78
N LEU A 414 5.99 -13.07 2.09
CA LEU A 414 7.03 -13.55 1.17
C LEU A 414 7.01 -15.07 0.97
N LYS A 415 6.63 -15.85 1.97
CA LYS A 415 6.42 -17.31 1.82
C LYS A 415 5.31 -17.67 0.82
N ARG A 416 4.48 -16.71 0.43
CA ARG A 416 3.37 -16.86 -0.51
C ARG A 416 3.70 -16.42 -1.94
N SER A 417 4.99 -16.17 -2.21
CA SER A 417 5.49 -15.77 -3.52
C SER A 417 5.86 -16.97 -4.40
#